data_bb400072c066c41ae615a043a8fb0432
#
_entry.id   bb400072c066c41ae615a043a8fb0432
#
_cell.length_a   1.000
_cell.length_b   1.000
_cell.length_c   1.000
_cell.angle_alpha   90.00
_cell.angle_beta   90.00
_cell.angle_gamma   90.00
#
_symmetry.space_group_name_H-M   'P 1'
#
loop_
_entity.id
_entity.type
_entity.pdbx_description
1 polymer ?
#
loop_
_entity_poly.entity_id
_entity_poly.type
_entity_poly.pdbx_seq_one_letter_code
_entity_poly.pdbx_strand_id
1 'polypeptide(L)'
;MVTESQLVELIKQAKENGKERKFKQSLEMIMVFKDVDVKKGFAINETIQLPQKMGDAAQVCIIASGDMGVKAKNANADRIINEDELTKLGANKRESRKVINKYDFFLADTKLMPTVGKVLGQLLGPRGKMPTPVPFNAPIESFLERFKSSVRIRVKNSLSLSCKIGEEDMDEQHIAANANKITNAVEKKLPNGDKNIKKIMIKTTMGKAVKLEQVKK
;
A
#
# COMPACT_ATOMS: atom_id res chain seq x y z
N MET A 1 14.99 -13.90 -11.75
CA MET A 1 13.97 -12.91 -12.16
C MET A 1 12.73 -13.63 -12.63
N VAL A 2 11.58 -13.22 -12.14
CA VAL A 2 10.27 -13.71 -12.62
C VAL A 2 9.92 -12.95 -13.88
N THR A 3 9.53 -13.64 -14.94
CA THR A 3 9.13 -13.02 -16.20
C THR A 3 7.67 -12.57 -16.15
N GLU A 4 7.33 -11.56 -16.91
CA GLU A 4 5.96 -11.03 -16.96
C GLU A 4 4.96 -12.09 -17.45
N SER A 5 5.36 -12.92 -18.41
CA SER A 5 4.57 -14.06 -18.90
C SER A 5 4.23 -15.08 -17.80
N GLN A 6 5.18 -15.37 -16.91
CA GLN A 6 4.94 -16.26 -15.76
C GLN A 6 3.95 -15.63 -14.76
N LEU A 7 4.00 -14.31 -14.55
CA LEU A 7 3.04 -13.61 -13.69
C LEU A 7 1.63 -13.64 -14.29
N VAL A 8 1.48 -13.44 -15.60
CA VAL A 8 0.20 -13.53 -16.30
C VAL A 8 -0.42 -14.92 -16.14
N GLU A 9 0.39 -15.97 -16.33
CA GLU A 9 -0.09 -17.36 -16.17
C GLU A 9 -0.55 -17.64 -14.73
N LEU A 10 0.23 -17.20 -13.72
CA LEU A 10 -0.16 -17.32 -12.32
C LEU A 10 -1.45 -16.58 -11.99
N ILE A 11 -1.67 -15.40 -12.57
CA ILE A 11 -2.86 -14.61 -12.38
C ILE A 11 -4.08 -15.32 -12.96
N LYS A 12 -3.96 -15.90 -14.16
CA LYS A 12 -5.01 -16.72 -14.77
C LYS A 12 -5.39 -17.90 -13.89
N GLN A 13 -4.42 -18.68 -13.48
CA GLN A 13 -4.63 -19.81 -12.58
C GLN A 13 -5.25 -19.40 -11.23
N ALA A 14 -4.85 -18.23 -10.69
CA ALA A 14 -5.43 -17.71 -9.45
C ALA A 14 -6.89 -17.28 -9.61
N LYS A 15 -7.25 -16.71 -10.77
CA LYS A 15 -8.64 -16.36 -11.11
C LYS A 15 -9.50 -17.62 -11.31
N GLU A 16 -9.01 -18.61 -12.06
CA GLU A 16 -9.70 -19.89 -12.31
C GLU A 16 -9.93 -20.69 -11.00
N ASN A 17 -8.95 -20.68 -10.09
CA ASN A 17 -9.10 -21.29 -8.77
C ASN A 17 -9.97 -20.48 -7.80
N GLY A 18 -10.34 -19.26 -8.17
CA GLY A 18 -11.26 -18.41 -7.44
C GLY A 18 -12.69 -18.89 -7.64
N LYS A 19 -13.41 -19.23 -6.54
CA LYS A 19 -14.84 -19.46 -6.62
C LYS A 19 -15.56 -18.13 -6.77
N GLU A 20 -16.59 -18.09 -7.60
CA GLU A 20 -17.46 -16.94 -7.75
C GLU A 20 -18.08 -16.53 -6.40
N ARG A 21 -18.08 -15.25 -6.09
CA ARG A 21 -18.54 -14.69 -4.83
C ARG A 21 -19.53 -13.56 -5.06
N LYS A 22 -20.33 -13.25 -4.05
CA LYS A 22 -21.29 -12.12 -4.08
C LYS A 22 -20.61 -10.75 -3.92
N PHE A 23 -19.30 -10.68 -3.90
CA PHE A 23 -18.51 -9.47 -3.80
C PHE A 23 -17.30 -9.57 -4.72
N LYS A 24 -16.82 -8.43 -5.17
CA LYS A 24 -15.64 -8.31 -6.01
C LYS A 24 -14.38 -8.68 -5.24
N GLN A 25 -13.66 -9.68 -5.72
CA GLN A 25 -12.46 -10.14 -5.05
C GLN A 25 -11.23 -9.33 -5.49
N SER A 26 -10.34 -9.08 -4.54
CA SER A 26 -9.02 -8.53 -4.83
C SER A 26 -8.05 -9.66 -5.15
N LEU A 27 -7.08 -9.39 -6.03
CA LEU A 27 -5.92 -10.25 -6.21
C LEU A 27 -4.78 -9.77 -5.30
N GLU A 28 -4.23 -10.71 -4.57
CA GLU A 28 -3.15 -10.49 -3.61
C GLU A 28 -1.90 -11.26 -4.04
N MET A 29 -0.76 -10.57 -4.03
CA MET A 29 0.54 -11.18 -4.21
C MET A 29 1.19 -11.37 -2.84
N ILE A 30 1.73 -12.58 -2.61
CA ILE A 30 2.45 -12.95 -1.41
C ILE A 30 3.87 -13.33 -1.80
N MET A 31 4.85 -12.63 -1.24
CA MET A 31 6.26 -12.92 -1.42
C MET A 31 6.83 -13.48 -0.11
N VAL A 32 7.56 -14.56 -0.19
CA VAL A 32 8.27 -15.16 0.96
C VAL A 32 9.76 -15.03 0.73
N PHE A 33 10.46 -14.54 1.74
CA PHE A 33 11.90 -14.30 1.69
C PHE A 33 12.67 -15.43 2.38
N LYS A 34 13.95 -15.56 2.03
CA LYS A 34 14.94 -16.45 2.64
C LYS A 34 16.26 -15.71 2.83
N ASP A 35 17.08 -16.18 3.74
CA ASP A 35 18.43 -15.66 3.97
C ASP A 35 18.48 -14.16 4.25
N VAL A 36 17.43 -13.65 4.92
CA VAL A 36 17.33 -12.25 5.35
C VAL A 36 17.12 -12.24 6.86
N ASP A 37 17.96 -11.51 7.57
CA ASP A 37 17.91 -11.44 9.03
C ASP A 37 17.08 -10.25 9.51
N VAL A 38 15.79 -10.51 9.77
CA VAL A 38 14.86 -9.50 10.29
C VAL A 38 15.27 -9.03 11.68
N LYS A 39 15.93 -9.89 12.49
CA LYS A 39 16.38 -9.54 13.85
C LYS A 39 17.51 -8.51 13.83
N LYS A 40 18.30 -8.47 12.77
CA LYS A 40 19.36 -7.46 12.56
C LYS A 40 18.84 -6.13 12.00
N GLY A 41 17.53 -5.90 12.02
CA GLY A 41 16.93 -4.62 11.66
C GLY A 41 16.50 -4.48 10.21
N PHE A 42 16.48 -5.57 9.42
CA PHE A 42 15.93 -5.50 8.07
C PHE A 42 14.42 -5.23 8.13
N ALA A 43 14.02 -4.11 7.53
CA ALA A 43 12.61 -3.73 7.41
C ALA A 43 12.38 -3.02 6.08
N ILE A 44 11.29 -3.34 5.42
CA ILE A 44 10.81 -2.60 4.25
C ILE A 44 9.53 -1.87 4.65
N ASN A 45 9.45 -0.58 4.41
CA ASN A 45 8.25 0.21 4.57
C ASN A 45 8.24 1.29 3.49
N GLU A 46 7.65 0.96 2.36
CA GLU A 46 7.61 1.85 1.21
C GLU A 46 6.23 1.93 0.59
N THR A 47 5.97 3.06 -0.05
CA THR A 47 4.79 3.28 -0.88
C THR A 47 5.22 3.24 -2.34
N ILE A 48 4.69 2.29 -3.09
CA ILE A 48 5.01 2.08 -4.50
C ILE A 48 3.83 2.56 -5.33
N GLN A 49 4.09 3.48 -6.24
CA GLN A 49 3.14 3.88 -7.25
C GLN A 49 3.04 2.80 -8.32
N LEU A 50 1.83 2.31 -8.53
CA LEU A 50 1.53 1.30 -9.53
C LEU A 50 1.32 1.93 -10.91
N PRO A 51 1.72 1.26 -12.01
CA PRO A 51 1.51 1.74 -13.36
C PRO A 51 0.01 1.74 -13.73
N GLN A 52 -0.75 0.77 -13.21
CA GLN A 52 -2.17 0.65 -13.47
C GLN A 52 -2.97 0.88 -12.18
N LYS A 53 -4.03 1.68 -12.28
CA LYS A 53 -4.94 1.93 -11.14
C LYS A 53 -5.61 0.62 -10.75
N MET A 54 -5.63 0.32 -9.47
CA MET A 54 -6.49 -0.73 -8.93
C MET A 54 -7.95 -0.25 -9.01
N GLY A 55 -8.91 -1.16 -9.16
CA GLY A 55 -10.32 -0.81 -9.35
C GLY A 55 -10.82 0.22 -8.34
N ASP A 56 -10.77 -0.09 -7.05
CA ASP A 56 -11.04 0.89 -6.00
C ASP A 56 -9.79 1.72 -5.69
N ALA A 57 -9.90 3.03 -5.89
CA ALA A 57 -8.84 3.96 -5.55
C ALA A 57 -8.59 3.99 -4.04
N ALA A 58 -7.33 4.03 -3.64
CA ALA A 58 -6.97 4.17 -2.23
C ALA A 58 -7.53 5.48 -1.64
N GLN A 59 -8.12 5.40 -0.45
CA GLN A 59 -8.67 6.57 0.23
C GLN A 59 -7.55 7.37 0.91
N VAL A 60 -7.49 8.67 0.60
CA VAL A 60 -6.44 9.57 1.09
C VAL A 60 -7.02 10.65 1.99
N CYS A 61 -6.53 10.73 3.22
CA CYS A 61 -6.87 11.78 4.17
C CYS A 61 -5.75 12.82 4.23
N ILE A 62 -6.11 14.10 4.12
CA ILE A 62 -5.17 15.23 4.22
C ILE A 62 -5.36 15.94 5.55
N ILE A 63 -4.27 16.19 6.25
CA ILE A 63 -4.22 16.97 7.48
C ILE A 63 -3.57 18.31 7.14
N ALA A 64 -4.35 19.35 7.00
CA ALA A 64 -3.88 20.65 6.57
C ALA A 64 -4.64 21.79 7.21
N SER A 65 -3.98 22.93 7.36
CA SER A 65 -4.59 24.18 7.85
C SER A 65 -4.42 25.31 6.82
N GLY A 66 -5.25 26.34 6.95
CA GLY A 66 -5.18 27.55 6.12
C GLY A 66 -5.27 27.26 4.62
N ASP A 67 -4.38 27.85 3.84
CA ASP A 67 -4.37 27.80 2.38
C ASP A 67 -4.21 26.37 1.83
N MET A 68 -3.42 25.52 2.51
CA MET A 68 -3.32 24.12 2.12
C MET A 68 -4.64 23.38 2.26
N GLY A 69 -5.44 23.70 3.26
CA GLY A 69 -6.78 23.14 3.43
C GLY A 69 -7.72 23.52 2.28
N VAL A 70 -7.63 24.76 1.78
CA VAL A 70 -8.40 25.22 0.61
C VAL A 70 -7.94 24.49 -0.66
N LYS A 71 -6.63 24.41 -0.91
CA LYS A 71 -6.06 23.67 -2.03
C LYS A 71 -6.48 22.18 -2.01
N ALA A 72 -6.47 21.56 -0.82
CA ALA A 72 -6.90 20.18 -0.65
C ALA A 72 -8.39 19.97 -0.97
N LYS A 73 -9.25 20.94 -0.66
CA LYS A 73 -10.67 20.92 -1.03
C LYS A 73 -10.85 20.99 -2.54
N ASN A 74 -10.13 21.89 -3.20
CA ASN A 74 -10.18 22.05 -4.65
C ASN A 74 -9.67 20.80 -5.39
N ALA A 75 -8.71 20.09 -4.80
CA ALA A 75 -8.15 18.84 -5.33
C ALA A 75 -9.04 17.59 -5.06
N ASN A 76 -10.26 17.76 -4.53
CA ASN A 76 -11.17 16.65 -4.21
C ASN A 76 -10.53 15.56 -3.35
N ALA A 77 -9.91 15.96 -2.24
CA ALA A 77 -9.42 15.01 -1.24
C ALA A 77 -10.60 14.30 -0.55
N ASP A 78 -10.46 13.01 -0.26
CA ASP A 78 -11.54 12.19 0.32
C ASP A 78 -11.93 12.68 1.74
N ARG A 79 -10.97 13.22 2.48
CA ARG A 79 -11.21 13.91 3.76
C ARG A 79 -10.09 14.90 4.05
N ILE A 80 -10.47 16.00 4.67
CA ILE A 80 -9.55 17.01 5.19
C ILE A 80 -9.79 17.14 6.69
N ILE A 81 -8.72 17.13 7.46
CA ILE A 81 -8.71 17.30 8.92
C ILE A 81 -7.98 18.60 9.22
N ASN A 82 -8.66 19.55 9.84
CA ASN A 82 -8.07 20.79 10.31
C ASN A 82 -7.43 20.59 11.70
N GLU A 83 -6.66 21.57 12.17
CA GLU A 83 -5.98 21.54 13.45
C GLU A 83 -6.92 21.37 14.65
N ASP A 84 -8.09 22.04 14.63
CA ASP A 84 -9.10 21.91 15.67
C ASP A 84 -9.71 20.49 15.70
N GLU A 85 -10.00 19.94 14.53
CA GLU A 85 -10.50 18.57 14.40
C GLU A 85 -9.44 17.55 14.84
N LEU A 86 -8.17 17.80 14.52
CA LEU A 86 -7.06 16.98 14.96
C LEU A 86 -6.98 16.90 16.49
N THR A 87 -7.13 18.02 17.15
CA THR A 87 -7.12 18.11 18.62
C THR A 87 -8.31 17.35 19.22
N LYS A 88 -9.51 17.50 18.66
CA LYS A 88 -10.71 16.75 19.07
C LYS A 88 -10.53 15.23 18.88
N LEU A 89 -9.94 14.81 17.76
CA LEU A 89 -9.61 13.41 17.51
C LEU A 89 -8.62 12.87 18.55
N GLY A 90 -7.66 13.68 18.99
CA GLY A 90 -6.74 13.31 20.06
C GLY A 90 -7.42 12.96 21.39
N ALA A 91 -8.47 13.72 21.74
CA ALA A 91 -9.26 13.46 22.93
C ALA A 91 -10.13 12.20 22.81
N ASN A 92 -10.60 11.86 21.60
CA ASN A 92 -11.50 10.73 21.36
C ASN A 92 -10.82 9.58 20.62
N LYS A 93 -10.21 8.66 21.32
CA LYS A 93 -9.50 7.50 20.77
C LYS A 93 -10.40 6.58 19.90
N ARG A 94 -11.72 6.54 20.16
CA ARG A 94 -12.65 5.70 19.40
C ARG A 94 -12.87 6.28 18.00
N GLU A 95 -13.08 7.56 17.89
CA GLU A 95 -13.23 8.26 16.61
C GLU A 95 -11.94 8.24 15.80
N SER A 96 -10.81 8.51 16.46
CA SER A 96 -9.50 8.40 15.82
C SER A 96 -9.28 7.03 15.18
N ARG A 97 -9.63 5.93 15.88
CA ARG A 97 -9.52 4.57 15.31
C ARG A 97 -10.43 4.37 14.10
N LYS A 98 -11.66 4.91 14.12
CA LYS A 98 -12.57 4.83 12.95
C LYS A 98 -11.99 5.55 11.75
N VAL A 99 -11.48 6.76 11.93
CA VAL A 99 -10.84 7.55 10.88
C VAL A 99 -9.63 6.81 10.31
N ILE A 100 -8.72 6.35 11.19
CA ILE A 100 -7.50 5.65 10.74
C ILE A 100 -7.80 4.33 10.02
N ASN A 101 -8.87 3.64 10.39
CA ASN A 101 -9.26 2.40 9.70
C ASN A 101 -9.83 2.66 8.31
N LYS A 102 -10.55 3.79 8.15
CA LYS A 102 -11.23 4.12 6.89
C LYS A 102 -10.25 4.52 5.78
N TYR A 103 -9.21 5.29 6.10
CA TYR A 103 -8.28 5.84 5.10
C TYR A 103 -7.00 5.03 5.00
N ASP A 104 -6.49 4.84 3.78
CA ASP A 104 -5.30 4.06 3.50
C ASP A 104 -4.02 4.90 3.65
N PHE A 105 -4.06 6.12 3.17
CA PHE A 105 -2.94 7.04 3.21
C PHE A 105 -3.31 8.33 3.93
N PHE A 106 -2.30 8.88 4.62
CA PHE A 106 -2.39 10.17 5.27
C PHE A 106 -1.31 11.09 4.72
N LEU A 107 -1.72 12.30 4.34
CA LEU A 107 -0.82 13.38 3.98
C LEU A 107 -0.95 14.47 5.04
N ALA A 108 0.13 15.09 5.43
CA ALA A 108 0.08 16.18 6.39
C ALA A 108 0.99 17.34 5.98
N ASP A 109 0.52 18.56 6.26
CA ASP A 109 1.37 19.74 6.18
C ASP A 109 2.61 19.54 7.08
N THR A 110 3.77 19.90 6.56
CA THR A 110 5.03 19.82 7.30
C THR A 110 4.96 20.53 8.65
N LYS A 111 4.22 21.64 8.74
CA LYS A 111 4.02 22.39 9.97
C LYS A 111 3.23 21.62 11.03
N LEU A 112 2.26 20.83 10.60
CA LEU A 112 1.38 20.06 11.49
C LEU A 112 1.96 18.68 11.88
N MET A 113 3.03 18.23 11.24
CA MET A 113 3.63 16.92 11.50
C MET A 113 3.97 16.65 12.97
N PRO A 114 4.57 17.61 13.73
CA PRO A 114 4.84 17.41 15.15
C PRO A 114 3.56 17.20 15.97
N THR A 115 2.51 17.97 15.67
CA THR A 115 1.20 17.86 16.34
C THR A 115 0.54 16.52 16.02
N VAL A 116 0.53 16.10 14.76
CA VAL A 116 0.02 14.79 14.34
C VAL A 116 0.77 13.65 15.02
N GLY A 117 2.09 13.76 15.13
CA GLY A 117 2.93 12.79 15.83
C GLY A 117 2.55 12.63 17.31
N LYS A 118 2.30 13.73 18.00
CA LYS A 118 1.87 13.74 19.41
C LYS A 118 0.45 13.18 19.58
N VAL A 119 -0.49 13.59 18.74
CA VAL A 119 -1.92 13.29 18.87
C VAL A 119 -2.28 11.91 18.34
N LEU A 120 -1.86 11.57 17.13
CA LEU A 120 -2.25 10.34 16.44
C LEU A 120 -1.11 9.33 16.27
N GLY A 121 0.12 9.68 16.62
CA GLY A 121 1.30 8.84 16.40
C GLY A 121 1.20 7.45 17.02
N GLN A 122 0.65 7.34 18.24
CA GLN A 122 0.43 6.07 18.92
C GLN A 122 -0.53 5.12 18.16
N LEU A 123 -1.44 5.67 17.37
CA LEU A 123 -2.41 4.89 16.59
C LEU A 123 -1.94 4.63 15.16
N LEU A 124 -1.27 5.60 14.53
CA LEU A 124 -0.79 5.55 13.15
C LEU A 124 0.49 4.72 13.01
N GLY A 125 1.42 4.86 13.97
CA GLY A 125 2.73 4.18 13.93
C GLY A 125 2.65 2.65 13.85
N PRO A 126 1.95 1.97 14.79
CA PRO A 126 1.82 0.52 14.75
C PRO A 126 1.15 -0.01 13.48
N ARG A 127 0.23 0.77 12.91
CA ARG A 127 -0.46 0.43 11.66
C ARG A 127 0.34 0.74 10.40
N GLY A 128 1.48 1.42 10.55
CA GLY A 128 2.31 1.85 9.44
C GLY A 128 1.68 2.96 8.58
N LYS A 129 0.65 3.65 9.08
CA LYS A 129 -0.08 4.70 8.37
C LYS A 129 0.42 6.11 8.74
N MET A 130 1.70 6.26 9.10
CA MET A 130 2.27 7.57 9.37
C MET A 130 2.09 8.50 8.17
N PRO A 131 1.71 9.77 8.38
CA PRO A 131 1.51 10.72 7.30
C PRO A 131 2.80 11.00 6.53
N THR A 132 2.64 11.21 5.24
CA THR A 132 3.73 11.73 4.40
C THR A 132 3.69 13.25 4.44
N PRO A 133 4.81 13.91 4.77
CA PRO A 133 4.85 15.36 4.79
C PRO A 133 4.72 15.92 3.37
N VAL A 134 3.85 16.92 3.22
CA VAL A 134 3.67 17.66 1.96
C VAL A 134 4.20 19.07 2.17
N PRO A 135 5.18 19.52 1.38
CA PRO A 135 5.67 20.90 1.41
C PRO A 135 4.57 21.89 1.01
N PHE A 136 4.57 23.07 1.61
CA PHE A 136 3.55 24.12 1.40
C PHE A 136 3.32 24.50 -0.08
N ASN A 137 4.37 24.47 -0.89
CA ASN A 137 4.31 24.85 -2.31
C ASN A 137 4.09 23.64 -3.25
N ALA A 138 3.91 22.44 -2.73
CA ALA A 138 3.75 21.26 -3.59
C ALA A 138 2.34 21.22 -4.22
N PRO A 139 2.23 20.73 -5.46
CA PRO A 139 0.93 20.50 -6.11
C PRO A 139 0.21 19.34 -5.43
N ILE A 140 -0.79 19.64 -4.61
CA ILE A 140 -1.54 18.63 -3.83
C ILE A 140 -2.22 17.61 -4.75
N GLU A 141 -2.69 18.05 -5.91
CA GLU A 141 -3.35 17.19 -6.90
C GLU A 141 -2.47 16.04 -7.36
N SER A 142 -1.21 16.33 -7.72
CA SER A 142 -0.27 15.30 -8.15
C SER A 142 0.07 14.31 -7.02
N PHE A 143 0.15 14.77 -5.78
CA PHE A 143 0.31 13.90 -4.62
C PHE A 143 -0.90 12.99 -4.43
N LEU A 144 -2.12 13.54 -4.52
CA LEU A 144 -3.34 12.75 -4.41
C LEU A 144 -3.43 11.67 -5.48
N GLU A 145 -3.20 12.02 -6.74
CA GLU A 145 -3.21 11.05 -7.85
C GLU A 145 -2.18 9.94 -7.64
N ARG A 146 -0.98 10.33 -7.23
CA ARG A 146 0.08 9.37 -6.91
C ARG A 146 -0.32 8.42 -5.80
N PHE A 147 -0.87 8.92 -4.69
CA PHE A 147 -1.25 8.07 -3.56
C PHE A 147 -2.50 7.24 -3.84
N LYS A 148 -3.45 7.73 -4.63
CA LYS A 148 -4.63 6.97 -5.09
C LYS A 148 -4.26 5.76 -5.95
N SER A 149 -3.12 5.81 -6.65
CA SER A 149 -2.59 4.70 -7.45
C SER A 149 -1.44 3.94 -6.77
N SER A 150 -1.23 4.14 -5.47
CA SER A 150 -0.11 3.54 -4.75
C SER A 150 -0.53 2.43 -3.82
N VAL A 151 0.39 1.49 -3.60
CA VAL A 151 0.29 0.45 -2.59
C VAL A 151 1.43 0.59 -1.58
N ARG A 152 1.11 0.41 -0.30
CA ARG A 152 2.12 0.36 0.74
C ARG A 152 2.57 -1.07 0.97
N ILE A 153 3.86 -1.29 0.89
CA ILE A 153 4.49 -2.56 1.24
C ILE A 153 5.20 -2.42 2.59
N ARG A 154 5.05 -3.46 3.42
CA ARG A 154 5.67 -3.48 4.75
C ARG A 154 6.15 -4.88 5.11
N VAL A 155 7.43 -4.98 5.42
CA VAL A 155 8.06 -6.15 6.05
C VAL A 155 8.66 -5.67 7.36
N LYS A 156 8.29 -6.26 8.48
CA LYS A 156 8.81 -5.86 9.79
C LYS A 156 9.35 -7.05 10.59
N ASN A 157 8.50 -7.99 10.96
CA ASN A 157 8.85 -9.11 11.85
C ASN A 157 8.72 -10.47 11.15
N SER A 158 8.15 -10.51 9.96
CA SER A 158 7.94 -11.73 9.19
C SER A 158 8.79 -11.71 7.92
N LEU A 159 9.26 -12.87 7.49
CA LEU A 159 9.93 -13.06 6.20
C LEU A 159 8.93 -13.19 5.05
N SER A 160 7.84 -12.44 5.13
CA SER A 160 6.79 -12.45 4.11
C SER A 160 6.17 -11.07 3.94
N LEU A 161 5.79 -10.77 2.71
CA LEU A 161 5.09 -9.59 2.27
C LEU A 161 3.79 -10.02 1.60
N SER A 162 2.68 -9.38 1.94
CA SER A 162 1.40 -9.51 1.21
C SER A 162 0.91 -8.13 0.79
N CYS A 163 0.50 -7.99 -0.46
CA CYS A 163 -0.04 -6.75 -1.00
C CYS A 163 -1.09 -7.01 -2.08
N LYS A 164 -2.06 -6.09 -2.20
CA LYS A 164 -3.04 -6.07 -3.30
C LYS A 164 -2.33 -5.64 -4.58
N ILE A 165 -2.57 -6.35 -5.68
CA ILE A 165 -2.01 -6.05 -7.01
C ILE A 165 -3.07 -5.67 -8.03
N GLY A 166 -4.34 -5.98 -7.75
CA GLY A 166 -5.47 -5.67 -8.63
C GLY A 166 -6.77 -6.27 -8.13
N GLU A 167 -7.77 -6.30 -8.99
CA GLU A 167 -9.08 -6.87 -8.77
C GLU A 167 -9.42 -7.88 -9.86
N GLU A 168 -10.38 -8.76 -9.60
CA GLU A 168 -10.73 -9.87 -10.53
C GLU A 168 -11.20 -9.39 -11.90
N ASP A 169 -11.82 -8.19 -11.99
CA ASP A 169 -12.34 -7.61 -13.23
C ASP A 169 -11.24 -6.96 -14.11
N MET A 170 -10.04 -6.77 -13.56
CA MET A 170 -8.94 -6.16 -14.30
C MET A 170 -8.34 -7.14 -15.28
N ASP A 171 -7.79 -6.59 -16.37
CA ASP A 171 -7.01 -7.35 -17.34
C ASP A 171 -5.74 -7.93 -16.67
N GLU A 172 -5.42 -9.17 -17.03
CA GLU A 172 -4.30 -9.91 -16.45
C GLU A 172 -2.95 -9.25 -16.75
N GLN A 173 -2.81 -8.63 -17.91
CA GLN A 173 -1.61 -7.90 -18.28
C GLN A 173 -1.40 -6.68 -17.37
N HIS A 174 -2.48 -5.94 -17.05
CA HIS A 174 -2.43 -4.81 -16.15
C HIS A 174 -2.04 -5.23 -14.73
N ILE A 175 -2.60 -6.34 -14.25
CA ILE A 175 -2.27 -6.88 -12.93
C ILE A 175 -0.81 -7.39 -12.90
N ALA A 176 -0.35 -8.03 -13.99
CA ALA A 176 1.03 -8.49 -14.11
C ALA A 176 2.03 -7.33 -14.12
N ALA A 177 1.72 -6.23 -14.81
CA ALA A 177 2.53 -5.01 -14.78
C ALA A 177 2.66 -4.43 -13.35
N ASN A 178 1.55 -4.41 -12.59
CA ASN A 178 1.55 -3.99 -11.19
C ASN A 178 2.42 -4.93 -10.33
N ALA A 179 2.24 -6.24 -10.47
CA ALA A 179 3.02 -7.24 -9.75
C ALA A 179 4.52 -7.14 -10.05
N ASN A 180 4.88 -6.96 -11.32
CA ASN A 180 6.27 -6.79 -11.76
C ASN A 180 6.89 -5.53 -11.14
N LYS A 181 6.15 -4.41 -11.11
CA LYS A 181 6.61 -3.17 -10.47
C LYS A 181 6.94 -3.36 -8.99
N ILE A 182 6.06 -4.08 -8.28
CA ILE A 182 6.26 -4.37 -6.85
C ILE A 182 7.46 -5.31 -6.66
N THR A 183 7.57 -6.37 -7.46
CA THR A 183 8.68 -7.31 -7.39
C THR A 183 10.03 -6.61 -7.59
N ASN A 184 10.15 -5.80 -8.63
CA ASN A 184 11.36 -5.02 -8.91
C ASN A 184 11.72 -4.02 -7.80
N ALA A 185 10.72 -3.40 -7.17
CA ALA A 185 10.94 -2.49 -6.05
C ALA A 185 11.43 -3.23 -4.80
N VAL A 186 10.88 -4.41 -4.52
CA VAL A 186 11.30 -5.27 -3.42
C VAL A 186 12.70 -5.83 -3.64
N GLU A 187 13.00 -6.33 -4.84
CA GLU A 187 14.33 -6.85 -5.21
C GLU A 187 15.45 -5.84 -4.96
N LYS A 188 15.21 -4.57 -5.30
CA LYS A 188 16.18 -3.48 -5.07
C LYS A 188 16.49 -3.23 -3.59
N LYS A 189 15.60 -3.64 -2.68
CA LYS A 189 15.77 -3.46 -1.22
C LYS A 189 16.33 -4.69 -0.53
N LEU A 190 16.29 -5.83 -1.18
CA LEU A 190 16.84 -7.06 -0.64
C LEU A 190 18.36 -7.07 -0.78
N PRO A 191 19.11 -7.55 0.23
CA PRO A 191 20.58 -7.55 0.22
C PRO A 191 21.18 -8.29 -0.98
N ASN A 192 20.62 -9.45 -1.35
CA ASN A 192 21.06 -10.27 -2.47
C ASN A 192 20.03 -10.29 -3.63
N GLY A 193 19.13 -9.31 -3.66
CA GLY A 193 18.12 -9.17 -4.71
C GLY A 193 17.22 -10.40 -4.86
N ASP A 194 17.10 -10.90 -6.09
CA ASP A 194 16.26 -12.06 -6.46
C ASP A 194 16.57 -13.34 -5.66
N LYS A 195 17.82 -13.55 -5.27
CA LYS A 195 18.25 -14.75 -4.51
C LYS A 195 17.60 -14.83 -3.13
N ASN A 196 17.20 -13.71 -2.55
CA ASN A 196 16.48 -13.67 -1.27
C ASN A 196 14.98 -13.99 -1.40
N ILE A 197 14.43 -14.04 -2.60
CA ILE A 197 13.03 -14.43 -2.83
C ILE A 197 12.94 -15.96 -2.86
N LYS A 198 12.25 -16.54 -1.88
CA LYS A 198 12.05 -18.00 -1.80
C LYS A 198 10.93 -18.46 -2.72
N LYS A 199 9.80 -17.73 -2.73
CA LYS A 199 8.63 -18.03 -3.55
C LYS A 199 7.72 -16.82 -3.68
N ILE A 200 7.03 -16.77 -4.81
CA ILE A 200 5.95 -15.82 -5.06
C ILE A 200 4.66 -16.61 -5.21
N MET A 201 3.59 -16.12 -4.64
CA MET A 201 2.27 -16.71 -4.71
C MET A 201 1.26 -15.64 -5.04
N ILE A 202 0.25 -15.99 -5.84
CA ILE A 202 -0.88 -15.12 -6.15
C ILE A 202 -2.17 -15.85 -5.75
N LYS A 203 -3.12 -15.12 -5.20
CA LYS A 203 -4.44 -15.63 -4.82
C LYS A 203 -5.50 -14.57 -4.99
N THR A 204 -6.73 -14.98 -5.20
CA THR A 204 -7.91 -14.14 -4.95
C THR A 204 -8.21 -14.10 -3.44
N THR A 205 -8.99 -13.12 -2.97
CA THR A 205 -9.27 -12.92 -1.53
C THR A 205 -9.67 -14.22 -0.83
N MET A 206 -10.57 -15.00 -1.42
CA MET A 206 -11.07 -16.26 -0.85
C MET A 206 -10.56 -17.51 -1.59
N GLY A 207 -9.74 -17.34 -2.61
CA GLY A 207 -9.19 -18.44 -3.40
C GLY A 207 -7.97 -19.10 -2.77
N LYS A 208 -7.60 -20.24 -3.33
CA LYS A 208 -6.36 -20.94 -2.98
C LYS A 208 -5.16 -20.20 -3.60
N ALA A 209 -4.06 -20.16 -2.86
CA ALA A 209 -2.82 -19.56 -3.36
C ALA A 209 -2.17 -20.44 -4.44
N VAL A 210 -1.95 -19.85 -5.61
CA VAL A 210 -1.14 -20.45 -6.68
C VAL A 210 0.29 -20.03 -6.48
N LYS A 211 1.20 -20.98 -6.58
CA LYS A 211 2.64 -20.78 -6.30
C LYS A 211 3.40 -20.75 -7.62
N LEU A 212 4.29 -19.79 -7.76
CA LEU A 212 5.34 -19.87 -8.76
C LEU A 212 6.42 -20.83 -8.23
N GLU A 213 6.55 -21.99 -8.84
CA GLU A 213 7.70 -22.85 -8.61
C GLU A 213 8.88 -22.21 -9.33
N GLN A 214 9.81 -21.64 -8.55
CA GLN A 214 11.09 -21.24 -9.12
C GLN A 214 11.78 -22.53 -9.55
N VAL A 215 11.97 -22.71 -10.85
CA VAL A 215 12.84 -23.74 -11.38
C VAL A 215 14.21 -23.54 -10.75
N LYS A 216 14.58 -24.45 -9.86
CA LYS A 216 15.95 -24.50 -9.33
C LYS A 216 16.90 -24.63 -10.52
N LYS A 217 17.62 -23.56 -10.83
CA LYS A 217 18.85 -23.67 -11.62
C LYS A 217 19.96 -24.12 -10.72
#